data_1400a390b2abc3970b83d58ec7c60e1d
#
_entry.id   1400a390b2abc3970b83d58ec7c60e1d
#
_cell.length_a   1.000
_cell.length_b   1.000
_cell.length_c   1.000
_cell.angle_alpha   90.00
_cell.angle_beta   90.00
_cell.angle_gamma   90.00
#
_symmetry.space_group_name_H-M   'P 1'
#
loop_
_entity.id
_entity.type
_entity.pdbx_description
1 polymer ?
#
loop_
_entity_poly.entity_id
_entity_poly.type
_entity_poly.pdbx_seq_one_letter_code
_entity_poly.pdbx_strand_id
1 'polypeptide(L)'
;MTIAILAHDSRKELALQFCTAYSGILSRNTVIATGTTGRMLAQATGLPVHCYLSGKLGGIQQIAARVACDEVDLVLFFRDPLKQETGSSNEQNLLRLCDMHSVPISTNIATAEVLLRGLDQGDLDYREGIHPDITEPCLLYTSDAADEL
;
A
#
# COMPACT_ATOMS: atom_id res chain seq x y z
N MET A 1 -4.38 10.66 5.40
CA MET A 1 -4.53 9.70 4.27
C MET A 1 -3.87 8.38 4.62
N THR A 2 -4.24 7.31 3.95
CA THR A 2 -3.69 5.98 4.20
C THR A 2 -2.76 5.57 3.07
N ILE A 3 -1.51 5.23 3.42
CA ILE A 3 -0.46 4.86 2.49
C ILE A 3 -0.09 3.41 2.72
N ALA A 4 -0.20 2.58 1.68
CA ALA A 4 0.20 1.18 1.74
C ALA A 4 1.60 1.01 1.15
N ILE A 5 2.46 0.27 1.84
CA ILE A 5 3.84 0.05 1.40
C ILE A 5 4.08 -1.45 1.24
N LEU A 6 4.51 -1.83 0.05
CA LEU A 6 4.87 -3.20 -0.30
C LEU A 6 6.24 -3.21 -0.96
N ALA A 7 6.99 -4.28 -0.76
CA ALA A 7 8.30 -4.43 -1.39
C ALA A 7 8.62 -5.90 -1.62
N HIS A 8 9.16 -6.22 -2.80
CA HIS A 8 9.80 -7.51 -3.00
C HIS A 8 11.04 -7.61 -2.12
N ASP A 9 11.48 -8.82 -1.81
CA ASP A 9 12.59 -9.04 -0.89
C ASP A 9 13.86 -8.29 -1.32
N SER A 10 14.17 -8.28 -2.61
CA SER A 10 15.34 -7.59 -3.14
C SER A 10 15.23 -6.06 -3.09
N ARG A 11 14.04 -5.52 -2.83
CA ARG A 11 13.78 -4.08 -2.77
C ARG A 11 13.48 -3.56 -1.36
N LYS A 12 13.54 -4.41 -0.36
CA LYS A 12 13.24 -3.99 1.02
C LYS A 12 14.20 -2.95 1.55
N GLU A 13 15.48 -3.08 1.23
CA GLU A 13 16.48 -2.08 1.62
C GLU A 13 16.18 -0.71 0.98
N LEU A 14 15.82 -0.71 -0.29
CA LEU A 14 15.45 0.51 -1.01
C LEU A 14 14.20 1.15 -0.40
N ALA A 15 13.19 0.34 -0.07
CA ALA A 15 11.98 0.81 0.59
C ALA A 15 12.31 1.44 1.94
N LEU A 16 13.21 0.81 2.70
CA LEU A 16 13.64 1.30 4.00
C LEU A 16 14.33 2.66 3.88
N GLN A 17 15.26 2.80 2.94
CA GLN A 17 15.95 4.07 2.68
C GLN A 17 14.96 5.17 2.28
N PHE A 18 14.02 4.84 1.41
CA PHE A 18 12.99 5.78 0.97
C PHE A 18 12.13 6.25 2.15
N CYS A 19 11.63 5.32 2.94
CA CYS A 19 10.75 5.65 4.07
C CYS A 19 11.49 6.41 5.16
N THR A 20 12.76 6.13 5.36
CA THR A 20 13.58 6.90 6.30
C THR A 20 13.73 8.35 5.82
N ALA A 21 14.01 8.55 4.54
CA ALA A 21 14.15 9.88 3.97
C ALA A 21 12.84 10.67 4.03
N TYR A 22 11.70 10.01 3.87
CA TYR A 22 10.39 10.65 3.85
C TYR A 22 9.58 10.41 5.12
N SER A 23 10.25 10.07 6.23
CA SER A 23 9.56 9.77 7.50
C SER A 23 8.69 10.91 8.00
N GLY A 24 9.09 12.16 7.73
CA GLY A 24 8.29 13.32 8.11
C GLY A 24 6.91 13.33 7.45
N ILE A 25 6.85 13.07 6.16
CA ILE A 25 5.58 13.00 5.44
C ILE A 25 4.77 11.77 5.90
N LEU A 26 5.44 10.63 6.02
CA LEU A 26 4.79 9.40 6.45
C LEU A 26 4.20 9.52 7.85
N SER A 27 4.85 10.25 8.75
CA SER A 27 4.39 10.42 10.13
C SER A 27 3.07 11.19 10.22
N ARG A 28 2.76 11.98 9.21
CA ARG A 28 1.49 12.75 9.15
C ARG A 28 0.34 11.96 8.54
N ASN A 29 0.59 10.71 8.16
CA ASN A 29 -0.39 9.86 7.51
C ASN A 29 -0.47 8.50 8.19
N THR A 30 -1.47 7.72 7.86
CA THR A 30 -1.59 6.34 8.33
C THR A 30 -0.81 5.44 7.37
N VAL A 31 0.10 4.64 7.92
CA VAL A 31 0.95 3.74 7.11
C VAL A 31 0.54 2.30 7.39
N ILE A 32 0.25 1.56 6.33
CA ILE A 32 0.00 0.13 6.40
C ILE A 32 1.01 -0.58 5.48
N ALA A 33 1.35 -1.81 5.81
CA ALA A 33 2.35 -2.56 5.04
C ALA A 33 2.17 -4.06 5.22
N THR A 34 2.75 -4.85 4.32
CA THR A 34 2.86 -6.29 4.54
C THR A 34 3.83 -6.56 5.69
N GLY A 35 3.64 -7.69 6.39
CA GLY A 35 4.21 -7.91 7.70
C GLY A 35 5.72 -7.71 7.83
N THR A 36 6.53 -8.38 6.99
CA THR A 36 7.99 -8.25 7.10
C THR A 36 8.44 -6.82 6.78
N THR A 37 7.92 -6.24 5.71
CA THR A 37 8.22 -4.87 5.33
C THR A 37 7.79 -3.90 6.42
N GLY A 38 6.58 -4.06 6.95
CA GLY A 38 6.06 -3.19 7.99
C GLY A 38 6.88 -3.21 9.27
N ARG A 39 7.31 -4.39 9.70
CA ARG A 39 8.15 -4.50 10.90
C ARG A 39 9.50 -3.82 10.71
N MET A 40 10.13 -4.01 9.54
CA MET A 40 11.39 -3.34 9.23
C MET A 40 11.25 -1.82 9.24
N LEU A 41 10.18 -1.32 8.64
CA LEU A 41 9.93 0.13 8.59
C LEU A 41 9.69 0.69 9.98
N ALA A 42 8.88 0.02 10.80
CA ALA A 42 8.59 0.47 12.16
C ALA A 42 9.86 0.53 13.00
N GLN A 43 10.73 -0.48 12.90
CA GLN A 43 11.98 -0.52 13.66
C GLN A 43 12.95 0.58 13.24
N ALA A 44 13.08 0.82 11.93
CA ALA A 44 14.08 1.75 11.41
C ALA A 44 13.64 3.21 11.53
N THR A 45 12.36 3.49 11.39
CA THR A 45 11.84 4.87 11.35
C THR A 45 11.16 5.31 12.63
N GLY A 46 10.78 4.37 13.48
CA GLY A 46 9.98 4.66 14.67
C GLY A 46 8.51 4.98 14.36
N LEU A 47 8.09 4.86 13.11
CA LEU A 47 6.71 5.12 12.72
C LEU A 47 5.77 4.02 13.19
N PRO A 48 4.54 4.37 13.61
CA PRO A 48 3.53 3.36 13.86
C PRO A 48 3.02 2.82 12.51
N VAL A 49 3.39 1.59 12.19
CA VAL A 49 3.00 0.92 10.95
C VAL A 49 2.04 -0.20 11.28
N HIS A 50 0.87 -0.21 10.65
CA HIS A 50 -0.05 -1.33 10.77
C HIS A 50 0.39 -2.45 9.83
N CYS A 51 0.80 -3.58 10.41
CA CYS A 51 1.36 -4.70 9.66
C CYS A 51 0.31 -5.76 9.40
N TYR A 52 0.11 -6.10 8.13
CA TYR A 52 -0.68 -7.25 7.72
C TYR A 52 0.21 -8.49 7.66
N LEU A 53 -0.31 -9.59 7.14
CA LEU A 53 0.50 -10.78 6.92
C LEU A 53 1.63 -10.47 5.92
N SER A 54 2.67 -11.31 5.89
CA SER A 54 3.70 -11.18 4.86
C SER A 54 3.07 -11.39 3.48
N GLY A 55 3.70 -10.84 2.44
CA GLY A 55 3.16 -10.94 1.09
C GLY A 55 2.92 -12.37 0.66
N LYS A 56 3.82 -13.29 1.06
CA LYS A 56 3.72 -14.72 0.71
C LYS A 56 2.59 -15.44 1.46
N LEU A 57 2.10 -14.88 2.55
CA LEU A 57 1.07 -15.49 3.40
C LEU A 57 -0.29 -14.78 3.27
N GLY A 58 -0.47 -13.96 2.24
CA GLY A 58 -1.75 -13.30 1.99
C GLY A 58 -1.78 -11.82 2.28
N GLY A 59 -0.66 -11.20 2.62
CA GLY A 59 -0.61 -9.76 2.92
C GLY A 59 -1.01 -8.89 1.75
N ILE A 60 -0.65 -9.28 0.53
CA ILE A 60 -1.03 -8.54 -0.68
C ILE A 60 -2.56 -8.53 -0.85
N GLN A 61 -3.19 -9.68 -0.62
CA GLN A 61 -4.65 -9.81 -0.70
C GLN A 61 -5.35 -8.96 0.37
N GLN A 62 -4.78 -8.89 1.57
CA GLN A 62 -5.32 -8.05 2.64
C GLN A 62 -5.29 -6.57 2.26
N ILE A 63 -4.17 -6.10 1.69
CA ILE A 63 -4.06 -4.72 1.24
C ILE A 63 -5.00 -4.46 0.06
N ALA A 64 -5.09 -5.40 -0.88
CA ALA A 64 -6.02 -5.30 -2.01
C ALA A 64 -7.46 -5.14 -1.53
N ALA A 65 -7.86 -5.85 -0.48
CA ALA A 65 -9.19 -5.71 0.11
C ALA A 65 -9.41 -4.29 0.65
N ARG A 66 -8.41 -3.69 1.25
CA ARG A 66 -8.51 -2.30 1.74
C ARG A 66 -8.63 -1.30 0.59
N VAL A 67 -7.92 -1.54 -0.52
CA VAL A 67 -8.05 -0.72 -1.71
C VAL A 67 -9.48 -0.79 -2.25
N ALA A 68 -10.04 -1.99 -2.33
CA ALA A 68 -11.40 -2.20 -2.83
C ALA A 68 -12.46 -1.52 -1.96
N CYS A 69 -12.18 -1.28 -0.69
CA CYS A 69 -13.08 -0.60 0.23
C CYS A 69 -12.84 0.91 0.32
N ASP A 70 -12.03 1.46 -0.57
CA ASP A 70 -11.67 2.88 -0.60
C ASP A 70 -11.00 3.37 0.69
N GLU A 71 -10.30 2.48 1.38
CA GLU A 71 -9.59 2.80 2.62
C GLU A 71 -8.12 3.14 2.40
N VAL A 72 -7.61 3.02 1.17
CA VAL A 72 -6.22 3.31 0.83
C VAL A 72 -6.17 4.42 -0.21
N ASP A 73 -5.32 5.40 0.01
CA ASP A 73 -5.20 6.58 -0.84
C ASP A 73 -3.99 6.56 -1.75
N LEU A 74 -2.98 5.79 -1.40
CA LEU A 74 -1.73 5.71 -2.15
C LEU A 74 -1.07 4.36 -1.87
N VAL A 75 -0.57 3.71 -2.93
CA VAL A 75 0.17 2.45 -2.82
C VAL A 75 1.58 2.67 -3.34
N LEU A 76 2.57 2.40 -2.49
CA LEU A 76 3.98 2.45 -2.85
C LEU A 76 4.49 1.01 -2.91
N PHE A 77 4.65 0.48 -4.12
CA PHE A 77 5.10 -0.89 -4.33
C PHE A 77 6.51 -0.87 -4.94
N PHE A 78 7.49 -1.28 -4.14
CA PHE A 78 8.88 -1.37 -4.58
C PHE A 78 9.09 -2.74 -5.24
N ARG A 79 8.89 -2.79 -6.54
CA ARG A 79 8.92 -4.05 -7.31
C ARG A 79 10.30 -4.33 -7.87
N ASP A 80 10.62 -5.62 -7.94
CA ASP A 80 11.76 -6.13 -8.67
C ASP A 80 11.26 -6.59 -10.04
N PRO A 81 11.57 -5.89 -11.14
CA PRO A 81 11.05 -6.25 -12.45
C PRO A 81 11.63 -7.55 -13.00
N LEU A 82 12.73 -8.02 -12.42
CA LEU A 82 13.40 -9.24 -12.85
C LEU A 82 12.91 -10.49 -12.10
N LYS A 83 12.07 -10.29 -11.09
CA LYS A 83 11.56 -11.41 -10.30
C LYS A 83 10.47 -12.13 -11.09
N GLN A 84 10.53 -13.48 -11.13
CA GLN A 84 9.52 -14.28 -11.85
C GLN A 84 8.11 -14.11 -11.29
N GLU A 85 8.00 -13.81 -10.01
CA GLU A 85 6.71 -13.58 -9.36
C GLU A 85 6.11 -12.22 -9.70
N THR A 86 6.89 -11.34 -10.34
CA THR A 86 6.38 -10.07 -10.83
C THR A 86 5.30 -10.33 -11.87
N GLY A 87 4.12 -9.84 -11.63
CA GLY A 87 2.97 -10.15 -12.47
C GLY A 87 2.18 -11.36 -12.00
N SER A 88 2.43 -11.86 -10.78
CA SER A 88 1.59 -12.89 -10.19
C SER A 88 0.14 -12.43 -10.13
N SER A 89 -0.80 -13.39 -10.04
CA SER A 89 -2.23 -13.06 -10.01
C SER A 89 -2.59 -12.11 -8.86
N ASN A 90 -1.92 -12.23 -7.72
CA ASN A 90 -2.17 -11.36 -6.57
C ASN A 90 -1.70 -9.92 -6.82
N GLU A 91 -0.53 -9.76 -7.42
CA GLU A 91 -0.01 -8.43 -7.77
C GLU A 91 -0.85 -7.80 -8.87
N GLN A 92 -1.22 -8.57 -9.88
CA GLN A 92 -2.09 -8.06 -10.95
C GLN A 92 -3.46 -7.66 -10.42
N ASN A 93 -4.02 -8.41 -9.49
CA ASN A 93 -5.28 -8.06 -8.86
C ASN A 93 -5.18 -6.74 -8.09
N LEU A 94 -4.08 -6.54 -7.36
CA LEU A 94 -3.85 -5.28 -6.66
C LEU A 94 -3.78 -4.11 -7.64
N LEU A 95 -3.02 -4.27 -8.73
CA LEU A 95 -2.92 -3.22 -9.76
C LEU A 95 -4.30 -2.91 -10.36
N ARG A 96 -5.08 -3.94 -10.68
CA ARG A 96 -6.42 -3.78 -11.24
C ARG A 96 -7.34 -3.03 -10.28
N LEU A 97 -7.31 -3.37 -9.00
CA LEU A 97 -8.14 -2.70 -8.00
C LEU A 97 -7.74 -1.23 -7.81
N CYS A 98 -6.43 -0.94 -7.86
CA CYS A 98 -5.98 0.45 -7.83
C CYS A 98 -6.52 1.23 -9.02
N ASP A 99 -6.50 0.62 -10.21
CA ASP A 99 -7.06 1.27 -11.41
C ASP A 99 -8.56 1.48 -11.29
N MET A 100 -9.28 0.47 -10.81
CA MET A 100 -10.74 0.55 -10.64
C MET A 100 -11.17 1.62 -9.64
N HIS A 101 -10.39 1.81 -8.59
CA HIS A 101 -10.70 2.75 -7.52
C HIS A 101 -9.93 4.06 -7.61
N SER A 102 -9.20 4.26 -8.71
CA SER A 102 -8.39 5.46 -8.96
C SER A 102 -7.42 5.75 -7.81
N VAL A 103 -6.80 4.69 -7.29
CA VAL A 103 -5.76 4.80 -6.27
C VAL A 103 -4.41 4.86 -6.97
N PRO A 104 -3.63 5.94 -6.79
CA PRO A 104 -2.30 6.01 -7.39
C PRO A 104 -1.42 4.91 -6.81
N ILE A 105 -0.66 4.26 -7.70
CA ILE A 105 0.27 3.21 -7.31
C ILE A 105 1.60 3.43 -8.02
N SER A 106 2.69 3.36 -7.25
CA SER A 106 4.04 3.37 -7.80
C SER A 106 4.58 1.95 -7.87
N THR A 107 5.42 1.68 -8.88
CA THR A 107 6.13 0.41 -9.00
C THR A 107 7.63 0.58 -8.95
N ASN A 108 8.10 1.81 -8.75
CA ASN A 108 9.52 2.14 -8.66
C ASN A 108 9.71 3.39 -7.79
N ILE A 109 10.96 3.65 -7.39
CA ILE A 109 11.27 4.75 -6.47
C ILE A 109 10.99 6.13 -7.06
N ALA A 110 11.21 6.32 -8.34
CA ALA A 110 11.02 7.63 -8.96
C ALA A 110 9.55 8.05 -8.92
N THR A 111 8.65 7.13 -9.26
CA THR A 111 7.21 7.37 -9.17
C THR A 111 6.78 7.54 -7.71
N ALA A 112 7.36 6.75 -6.80
CA ALA A 112 7.04 6.85 -5.38
C ALA A 112 7.34 8.26 -4.83
N GLU A 113 8.48 8.85 -5.21
CA GLU A 113 8.84 10.21 -4.79
C GLU A 113 7.81 11.23 -5.26
N VAL A 114 7.47 11.18 -6.55
CA VAL A 114 6.52 12.13 -7.14
C VAL A 114 5.15 12.01 -6.47
N LEU A 115 4.67 10.80 -6.27
CA LEU A 115 3.35 10.57 -5.67
C LEU A 115 3.31 10.99 -4.20
N LEU A 116 4.37 10.69 -3.44
CA LEU A 116 4.39 11.04 -2.02
C LEU A 116 4.48 12.55 -1.82
N ARG A 117 5.28 13.23 -2.64
CA ARG A 117 5.34 14.69 -2.61
C ARG A 117 4.01 15.32 -3.01
N GLY A 118 3.35 14.75 -4.01
CA GLY A 118 2.03 15.23 -4.43
C GLY A 118 1.00 15.07 -3.31
N LEU A 119 1.01 13.94 -2.63
CA LEU A 119 0.13 13.73 -1.48
C LEU A 119 0.38 14.79 -0.40
N ASP A 120 1.63 15.07 -0.09
CA ASP A 120 1.99 16.06 0.94
C ASP A 120 1.57 17.48 0.55
N GLN A 121 1.55 17.78 -0.74
CA GLN A 121 1.14 19.08 -1.26
C GLN A 121 -0.37 19.23 -1.42
N GLY A 122 -1.15 18.20 -1.13
CA GLY A 122 -2.60 18.25 -1.22
C GLY A 122 -3.19 17.78 -2.54
N ASP A 123 -2.39 17.25 -3.45
CA ASP A 123 -2.88 16.81 -4.77
C ASP A 123 -3.90 15.67 -4.68
N LEU A 124 -3.93 14.94 -3.56
CA LEU A 124 -4.87 13.86 -3.33
C LEU A 124 -5.98 14.21 -2.33
N ASP A 125 -6.08 15.46 -1.92
CA ASP A 125 -7.05 15.85 -0.87
C ASP A 125 -8.50 15.63 -1.29
N TYR A 126 -8.80 15.62 -2.59
CA TYR A 126 -10.14 15.30 -3.08
C TYR A 126 -10.61 13.91 -2.65
N ARG A 127 -9.67 13.02 -2.32
CA ARG A 127 -10.00 11.65 -1.90
C ARG A 127 -10.66 11.59 -0.52
N GLU A 128 -10.52 12.61 0.28
CA GLU A 128 -11.18 12.65 1.60
C GLU A 128 -12.70 12.49 1.49
N GLY A 129 -13.28 12.97 0.39
CA GLY A 129 -14.72 12.87 0.18
C GLY A 129 -15.21 11.51 -0.29
N ILE A 130 -14.31 10.58 -0.67
CA ILE A 130 -14.71 9.26 -1.16
C ILE A 130 -14.46 8.15 -0.15
N HIS A 131 -13.90 8.46 1.01
CA HIS A 131 -13.68 7.47 2.06
C HIS A 131 -15.04 6.99 2.60
N PRO A 132 -15.21 5.67 2.76
CA PRO A 132 -16.40 5.16 3.41
C PRO A 132 -16.43 5.60 4.87
N ASP A 133 -17.62 5.60 5.46
CA ASP A 133 -17.74 5.83 6.90
C ASP A 133 -16.93 4.75 7.62
N ILE A 134 -15.99 5.18 8.45
CA ILE A 134 -15.05 4.29 9.15
C ILE A 134 -15.79 3.29 10.04
N THR A 135 -17.04 3.56 10.37
CA THR A 135 -17.85 2.66 11.19
C THR A 135 -18.32 1.42 10.43
N GLU A 136 -18.23 1.41 9.09
CA GLU A 136 -18.61 0.25 8.30
C GLU A 136 -17.38 -0.57 7.92
N PRO A 137 -17.24 -1.79 8.44
CA PRO A 137 -16.14 -2.66 8.01
C PRO A 137 -16.36 -3.12 6.56
N CYS A 138 -15.28 -3.48 5.88
CA CYS A 138 -15.28 -3.96 4.50
C CYS A 138 -15.84 -5.37 4.35
N LEU A 139 -17.01 -5.64 4.90
CA LEU A 139 -17.57 -6.99 4.95
C LEU A 139 -18.05 -7.47 3.58
N LEU A 140 -18.63 -6.59 2.79
CA LEU A 140 -19.14 -6.93 1.46
C LEU A 140 -18.05 -7.43 0.54
N TYR A 141 -16.91 -6.72 0.52
CA TYR A 141 -15.79 -7.13 -0.31
C TYR A 141 -15.21 -8.47 0.15
N THR A 142 -15.08 -8.65 1.45
CA THR A 142 -14.57 -9.90 2.02
C THR A 142 -15.48 -11.08 1.66
N SER A 143 -16.79 -10.87 1.72
CA SER A 143 -17.77 -11.90 1.33
C SER A 143 -17.67 -12.24 -0.14
N ASP A 144 -17.57 -11.22 -1.01
CA ASP A 144 -17.46 -11.42 -2.46
C ASP A 144 -16.18 -12.17 -2.80
N ALA A 145 -15.07 -11.82 -2.16
CA ALA A 145 -13.81 -12.52 -2.37
C ALA A 145 -13.89 -13.98 -1.94
N ALA A 146 -14.61 -14.28 -0.87
CA ALA A 146 -14.83 -15.66 -0.43
C ALA A 146 -15.69 -16.43 -1.42
N ASP A 147 -16.70 -15.79 -1.99
CA ASP A 147 -17.62 -16.43 -2.95
C ASP A 147 -16.93 -16.73 -4.28
N GLU A 148 -15.93 -15.94 -4.66
CA GLU A 148 -15.17 -16.15 -5.89
C GLU A 148 -14.13 -17.27 -5.77
N LEU A 149 -13.80 -17.66 -4.58
CA LEU A 149 -12.81 -18.71 -4.32
C LEU A 149 -13.46 -20.08 -4.27
#